data_652ca71ce135ea045e4045981bf825fe
#
_entry.id   652ca71ce135ea045e4045981bf825fe
#
_cell.length_a   1.000
_cell.length_b   1.000
_cell.length_c   1.000
_cell.angle_alpha   90.00
_cell.angle_beta   90.00
_cell.angle_gamma   90.00
#
_symmetry.space_group_name_H-M   'P 1'
#
loop_
_entity.id
_entity.type
_entity.pdbx_description
1 polymer ?
#
loop_
_entity_poly.entity_id
_entity_poly.type
_entity_poly.pdbx_seq_one_letter_code
_entity_poly.pdbx_strand_id
1 'polypeptide(L)'
;MTARTTIPERPAPTELRPDPRPIATVSARDVLTLVGAAVSALATTLLLFGRLTPLSGKLGFVTVYLLVFIAVYAAIVSITDNRPAVVDRVMSVLLTSSAGLAFFALFSVIIFVLWRGREALSNANFFTEDLSITGPLDPLDMGGILHAVTGTLIMTSLSLVFTVPLGIACAVYLTETGSKSANLVRTVVTAMTALPSILAGLFIFATWILVLGYERSGLAASIAMSIMMLPIIIRSADVVLRLVPGNL
;
A
#
# COMPACT_ATOMS: atom_id res chain seq x y z
N MET A 1 38.46 58.37 36.76
CA MET A 1 38.94 56.95 36.74
C MET A 1 37.73 56.08 36.89
N THR A 2 37.06 55.73 35.77
CA THR A 2 35.83 54.93 35.77
C THR A 2 36.19 53.50 35.36
N ALA A 3 36.09 52.59 36.32
CA ALA A 3 36.32 51.16 36.07
C ALA A 3 35.21 50.61 35.21
N ARG A 4 35.54 50.19 34.00
CA ARG A 4 34.65 49.37 33.14
C ARG A 4 34.60 47.95 33.69
N THR A 5 33.48 47.59 34.27
CA THR A 5 33.15 46.23 34.63
C THR A 5 32.87 45.42 33.31
N THR A 6 33.82 44.62 32.91
CA THR A 6 33.61 43.64 31.82
C THR A 6 32.70 42.53 32.30
N ILE A 7 31.47 42.46 31.78
CA ILE A 7 30.55 41.34 31.98
C ILE A 7 31.14 40.16 31.22
N PRO A 8 31.35 39.00 31.86
CA PRO A 8 31.84 37.82 31.17
C PRO A 8 30.80 37.36 30.14
N GLU A 9 31.23 37.24 28.90
CA GLU A 9 30.45 36.77 27.78
C GLU A 9 29.93 35.34 28.09
N ARG A 10 28.61 35.21 28.12
CA ARG A 10 27.96 33.88 28.36
C ARG A 10 28.35 33.01 27.15
N PRO A 11 28.94 31.81 27.38
CA PRO A 11 29.26 30.90 26.28
C PRO A 11 27.99 30.63 25.47
N ALA A 12 28.08 30.72 24.14
CA ALA A 12 27.01 30.45 23.24
C ALA A 12 26.44 29.03 23.51
N PRO A 13 25.12 28.84 23.50
CA PRO A 13 24.55 27.52 23.67
C PRO A 13 25.19 26.58 22.65
N THR A 14 25.93 25.59 23.13
CA THR A 14 26.40 24.50 22.27
C THR A 14 25.16 23.88 21.67
N GLU A 15 24.92 24.11 20.36
CA GLU A 15 23.89 23.41 19.62
C GLU A 15 24.18 21.90 19.80
N LEU A 16 23.44 21.28 20.68
CA LEU A 16 23.37 19.84 20.80
C LEU A 16 22.80 19.34 19.47
N ARG A 17 23.68 19.10 18.49
CA ARG A 17 23.30 18.31 17.33
C ARG A 17 22.81 16.99 17.88
N PRO A 18 21.53 16.63 17.68
CA PRO A 18 21.06 15.32 18.12
C PRO A 18 21.94 14.29 17.43
N ASP A 19 22.64 13.50 18.24
CA ASP A 19 23.44 12.39 17.72
C ASP A 19 22.56 11.58 16.75
N PRO A 20 23.05 11.26 15.54
CA PRO A 20 22.31 10.46 14.61
C PRO A 20 21.94 9.16 15.31
N ARG A 21 20.64 8.91 15.50
CA ARG A 21 20.16 7.67 16.12
C ARG A 21 20.78 6.52 15.33
N PRO A 22 21.54 5.62 15.97
CA PRO A 22 22.13 4.51 15.27
C PRO A 22 20.98 3.71 14.61
N ILE A 23 21.05 3.57 13.29
CA ILE A 23 20.14 2.69 12.57
C ILE A 23 20.37 1.32 13.18
N ALA A 24 19.33 0.75 13.78
CA ALA A 24 19.41 -0.52 14.48
C ALA A 24 19.96 -1.59 13.52
N THR A 25 21.23 -1.92 13.67
CA THR A 25 21.86 -3.01 12.93
C THR A 25 21.37 -4.31 13.54
N VAL A 26 20.76 -5.17 12.69
CA VAL A 26 20.31 -6.49 13.12
C VAL A 26 21.51 -7.25 13.69
N SER A 27 21.48 -7.55 14.98
CA SER A 27 22.53 -8.30 15.66
C SER A 27 22.40 -9.80 15.37
N ALA A 28 23.53 -10.52 15.35
CA ALA A 28 23.53 -11.98 15.27
C ALA A 28 22.68 -12.63 16.39
N ARG A 29 22.63 -12.00 17.56
CA ARG A 29 21.77 -12.41 18.68
C ARG A 29 20.29 -12.29 18.32
N ASP A 30 19.87 -11.24 17.66
CA ASP A 30 18.47 -11.03 17.27
C ASP A 30 18.02 -12.11 16.27
N VAL A 31 18.90 -12.48 15.33
CA VAL A 31 18.65 -13.57 14.37
C VAL A 31 18.55 -14.92 15.09
N LEU A 32 19.46 -15.20 16.03
CA LEU A 32 19.44 -16.46 16.79
C LEU A 32 18.18 -16.59 17.66
N THR A 33 17.75 -15.52 18.32
CA THR A 33 16.52 -15.52 19.13
C THR A 33 15.28 -15.74 18.26
N LEU A 34 15.24 -15.12 17.08
CA LEU A 34 14.13 -15.26 16.13
C LEU A 34 14.07 -16.69 15.56
N VAL A 35 15.20 -17.25 15.14
CA VAL A 35 15.29 -18.62 14.63
C VAL A 35 14.97 -19.63 15.72
N GLY A 36 15.50 -19.45 16.93
CA GLY A 36 15.23 -20.30 18.08
C GLY A 36 13.74 -20.31 18.46
N ALA A 37 13.11 -19.13 18.48
CA ALA A 37 11.67 -19.01 18.72
C ALA A 37 10.85 -19.70 17.60
N ALA A 38 11.25 -19.55 16.34
CA ALA A 38 10.55 -20.17 15.20
C ALA A 38 10.63 -21.71 15.24
N VAL A 39 11.81 -22.24 15.52
CA VAL A 39 12.00 -23.71 15.66
C VAL A 39 11.22 -24.27 16.86
N SER A 40 11.28 -23.59 18.01
CA SER A 40 10.53 -24.00 19.20
C SER A 40 9.02 -23.94 18.98
N ALA A 41 8.53 -22.90 18.30
CA ALA A 41 7.12 -22.77 17.93
C ALA A 41 6.69 -23.88 16.96
N LEU A 42 7.53 -24.20 15.98
CA LEU A 42 7.25 -25.28 15.03
C LEU A 42 7.15 -26.64 15.74
N ALA A 43 8.12 -26.96 16.60
CA ALA A 43 8.11 -28.19 17.37
C ALA A 43 6.87 -28.27 18.27
N THR A 44 6.51 -27.20 18.96
CA THR A 44 5.32 -27.13 19.82
C THR A 44 4.04 -27.30 18.99
N THR A 45 3.92 -26.65 17.84
CA THR A 45 2.75 -26.76 16.98
C THR A 45 2.61 -28.15 16.39
N LEU A 46 3.71 -28.77 15.97
CA LEU A 46 3.72 -30.17 15.50
C LEU A 46 3.26 -31.14 16.59
N LEU A 47 3.69 -30.96 17.84
CA LEU A 47 3.23 -31.76 18.97
C LEU A 47 1.74 -31.55 19.26
N LEU A 48 1.27 -30.30 19.22
CA LEU A 48 -0.14 -29.96 19.42
C LEU A 48 -1.02 -30.63 18.36
N PHE A 49 -0.69 -30.50 17.08
CA PHE A 49 -1.47 -31.06 15.98
C PHE A 49 -1.30 -32.56 15.79
N GLY A 50 -0.12 -33.11 16.13
CA GLY A 50 0.18 -34.51 15.91
C GLY A 50 -0.27 -35.47 17.03
N ARG A 51 -0.31 -34.96 18.30
CA ARG A 51 -0.52 -35.85 19.45
C ARG A 51 -1.46 -35.34 20.54
N LEU A 52 -1.61 -34.04 20.71
CA LEU A 52 -2.30 -33.47 21.87
C LEU A 52 -3.72 -32.99 21.59
N THR A 53 -4.05 -32.65 20.35
CA THR A 53 -5.34 -32.07 20.02
C THR A 53 -5.90 -32.69 18.73
N PRO A 54 -7.25 -32.78 18.58
CA PRO A 54 -7.88 -33.18 17.34
C PRO A 54 -7.91 -32.07 16.28
N LEU A 55 -7.08 -31.06 16.41
CA LEU A 55 -7.00 -29.94 15.48
C LEU A 55 -6.49 -30.43 14.12
N SER A 56 -7.25 -30.15 13.08
CA SER A 56 -6.89 -30.51 11.70
C SER A 56 -7.05 -29.30 10.78
N GLY A 57 -6.26 -29.28 9.70
CA GLY A 57 -6.35 -28.26 8.66
C GLY A 57 -5.12 -27.33 8.59
N LYS A 58 -4.73 -27.03 7.35
CA LYS A 58 -3.53 -26.24 7.06
C LYS A 58 -3.63 -24.80 7.61
N LEU A 59 -4.80 -24.19 7.54
CA LEU A 59 -5.01 -22.83 8.06
C LEU A 59 -4.90 -22.78 9.60
N GLY A 60 -5.51 -23.78 10.29
CA GLY A 60 -5.40 -23.91 11.75
C GLY A 60 -3.95 -24.08 12.19
N PHE A 61 -3.18 -24.90 11.48
CA PHE A 61 -1.76 -25.10 11.74
C PHE A 61 -0.96 -23.80 11.65
N VAL A 62 -1.13 -23.03 10.56
CA VAL A 62 -0.44 -21.76 10.36
C VAL A 62 -0.81 -20.74 11.44
N THR A 63 -2.09 -20.64 11.79
CA THR A 63 -2.57 -19.72 12.81
C THR A 63 -1.99 -20.05 14.19
N VAL A 64 -2.04 -21.32 14.60
CA VAL A 64 -1.48 -21.76 15.88
C VAL A 64 0.04 -21.58 15.90
N TYR A 65 0.72 -21.91 14.80
CA TYR A 65 2.16 -21.68 14.68
C TYR A 65 2.53 -20.21 14.90
N LEU A 66 1.83 -19.27 14.25
CA LEU A 66 2.09 -17.83 14.42
C LEU A 66 1.84 -17.36 15.85
N LEU A 67 0.75 -17.81 16.48
CA LEU A 67 0.45 -17.45 17.87
C LEU A 67 1.51 -18.00 18.83
N VAL A 68 1.90 -19.26 18.69
CA VAL A 68 2.94 -19.88 19.52
C VAL A 68 4.29 -19.22 19.26
N PHE A 69 4.62 -18.89 18.01
CA PHE A 69 5.84 -18.19 17.66
C PHE A 69 5.94 -16.82 18.34
N ILE A 70 4.88 -16.02 18.27
CA ILE A 70 4.85 -14.70 18.93
C ILE A 70 4.97 -14.85 20.45
N ALA A 71 4.27 -15.82 21.06
CA ALA A 71 4.32 -16.06 22.49
C ALA A 71 5.71 -16.50 22.97
N VAL A 72 6.34 -17.45 22.26
CA VAL A 72 7.69 -17.93 22.58
C VAL A 72 8.72 -16.82 22.38
N TYR A 73 8.62 -16.08 21.28
CA TYR A 73 9.51 -14.94 21.03
C TYR A 73 9.40 -13.87 22.13
N ALA A 74 8.16 -13.50 22.49
CA ALA A 74 7.91 -12.56 23.58
C ALA A 74 8.48 -13.05 24.92
N ALA A 75 8.32 -14.34 25.23
CA ALA A 75 8.88 -14.94 26.44
C ALA A 75 10.41 -14.88 26.46
N ILE A 76 11.09 -15.22 25.36
CA ILE A 76 12.56 -15.17 25.27
C ILE A 76 13.07 -13.73 25.44
N VAL A 77 12.47 -12.78 24.72
CA VAL A 77 12.88 -11.37 24.77
C VAL A 77 12.60 -10.75 26.15
N SER A 78 11.53 -11.16 26.83
CA SER A 78 11.19 -10.66 28.16
C SER A 78 12.20 -11.03 29.27
N ILE A 79 13.02 -12.05 29.03
CA ILE A 79 14.08 -12.45 29.97
C ILE A 79 15.27 -11.50 29.89
N THR A 80 15.50 -10.90 28.71
CA THR A 80 16.74 -10.17 28.43
C THR A 80 16.53 -8.64 28.40
N ASP A 81 15.34 -8.18 28.05
CA ASP A 81 15.04 -6.78 27.76
C ASP A 81 13.98 -6.18 28.71
N ASN A 82 14.00 -4.86 28.83
CA ASN A 82 13.00 -4.09 29.58
C ASN A 82 11.65 -4.07 28.83
N ARG A 83 10.54 -3.90 29.56
CA ARG A 83 9.17 -3.90 29.00
C ARG A 83 8.97 -3.08 27.70
N PRO A 84 9.47 -1.82 27.58
CA PRO A 84 9.29 -1.06 26.34
C PRO A 84 10.00 -1.71 25.14
N ALA A 85 11.20 -2.24 25.33
CA ALA A 85 11.96 -2.93 24.28
C ALA A 85 11.32 -4.25 23.87
N VAL A 86 10.73 -4.99 24.81
CA VAL A 86 9.95 -6.21 24.51
C VAL A 86 8.75 -5.88 23.62
N VAL A 87 7.98 -4.85 23.96
CA VAL A 87 6.82 -4.42 23.16
C VAL A 87 7.25 -4.00 21.77
N ASP A 88 8.31 -3.22 21.64
CA ASP A 88 8.82 -2.76 20.34
C ASP A 88 9.25 -3.95 19.45
N ARG A 89 10.03 -4.88 20.00
CA ARG A 89 10.49 -6.08 19.29
C ARG A 89 9.34 -7.01 18.88
N VAL A 90 8.40 -7.24 19.80
CA VAL A 90 7.22 -8.09 19.51
C VAL A 90 6.35 -7.44 18.44
N MET A 91 6.10 -6.13 18.52
CA MET A 91 5.35 -5.40 17.48
C MET A 91 6.06 -5.41 16.14
N SER A 92 7.38 -5.25 16.13
CA SER A 92 8.19 -5.34 14.92
C SER A 92 8.07 -6.72 14.26
N VAL A 93 8.17 -7.80 15.03
CA VAL A 93 8.00 -9.17 14.53
C VAL A 93 6.57 -9.41 14.05
N LEU A 94 5.56 -8.94 14.77
CA LEU A 94 4.15 -9.08 14.38
C LEU A 94 3.87 -8.35 13.07
N LEU A 95 4.32 -7.11 12.92
CA LEU A 95 4.15 -6.32 11.69
C LEU A 95 4.90 -6.96 10.52
N THR A 96 6.15 -7.39 10.74
CA THR A 96 6.96 -8.05 9.70
C THR A 96 6.36 -9.38 9.27
N SER A 97 5.85 -10.18 10.22
CA SER A 97 5.18 -11.45 9.93
C SER A 97 3.88 -11.24 9.16
N SER A 98 3.10 -10.23 9.53
CA SER A 98 1.86 -9.87 8.82
C SER A 98 2.16 -9.38 7.40
N ALA A 99 3.18 -8.54 7.23
CA ALA A 99 3.64 -8.10 5.92
C ALA A 99 4.15 -9.27 5.07
N GLY A 100 4.94 -10.17 5.67
CA GLY A 100 5.42 -11.38 5.02
C GLY A 100 4.29 -12.28 4.55
N LEU A 101 3.26 -12.46 5.37
CA LEU A 101 2.07 -13.25 5.01
C LEU A 101 1.30 -12.62 3.83
N ALA A 102 1.11 -11.30 3.87
CA ALA A 102 0.46 -10.58 2.78
C ALA A 102 1.28 -10.66 1.48
N PHE A 103 2.59 -10.52 1.57
CA PHE A 103 3.51 -10.70 0.44
C PHE A 103 3.44 -12.11 -0.13
N PHE A 104 3.49 -13.12 0.74
CA PHE A 104 3.39 -14.53 0.33
C PHE A 104 2.06 -14.79 -0.40
N ALA A 105 0.94 -14.32 0.14
CA ALA A 105 -0.37 -14.45 -0.49
C ALA A 105 -0.39 -13.80 -1.88
N LEU A 106 0.10 -12.56 -1.99
CA LEU A 106 0.17 -11.82 -3.26
C LEU A 106 1.04 -12.56 -4.28
N PHE A 107 2.28 -12.92 -3.90
CA PHE A 107 3.19 -13.63 -4.79
C PHE A 107 2.67 -15.01 -5.21
N SER A 108 2.03 -15.74 -4.30
CA SER A 108 1.47 -17.05 -4.63
C SER A 108 0.38 -16.95 -5.70
N VAL A 109 -0.46 -15.92 -5.64
CA VAL A 109 -1.47 -15.67 -6.68
C VAL A 109 -0.81 -15.29 -8.00
N ILE A 110 0.16 -14.39 -7.99
CA ILE A 110 0.87 -13.97 -9.22
C ILE A 110 1.57 -15.17 -9.86
N ILE A 111 2.34 -15.92 -9.08
CA ILE A 111 3.05 -17.10 -9.59
C ILE A 111 2.07 -18.15 -10.12
N PHE A 112 0.99 -18.40 -9.40
CA PHE A 112 -0.05 -19.35 -9.83
C PHE A 112 -0.68 -18.93 -11.17
N VAL A 113 -1.05 -17.65 -11.31
CA VAL A 113 -1.66 -17.12 -12.55
C VAL A 113 -0.68 -17.22 -13.71
N LEU A 114 0.58 -16.80 -13.52
CA LEU A 114 1.61 -16.88 -14.56
C LEU A 114 1.92 -18.35 -14.95
N TRP A 115 2.04 -19.22 -13.95
CA TRP A 115 2.28 -20.63 -14.19
C TRP A 115 1.13 -21.30 -14.93
N ARG A 116 -0.11 -21.00 -14.52
CA ARG A 116 -1.30 -21.56 -15.16
C ARG A 116 -1.54 -20.96 -16.55
N GLY A 117 -1.24 -19.68 -16.72
CA GLY A 117 -1.41 -18.95 -17.99
C GLY A 117 -0.29 -19.17 -19.02
N ARG A 118 0.79 -19.87 -18.66
CA ARG A 118 1.97 -20.02 -19.54
C ARG A 118 1.63 -20.62 -20.93
N GLU A 119 0.68 -21.53 -20.99
CA GLU A 119 0.25 -22.18 -22.22
C GLU A 119 -0.48 -21.18 -23.14
N ALA A 120 -1.33 -20.32 -22.60
CA ALA A 120 -1.99 -19.25 -23.34
C ALA A 120 -0.97 -18.19 -23.81
N LEU A 121 0.00 -17.82 -22.96
CA LEU A 121 1.05 -16.85 -23.29
C LEU A 121 1.98 -17.32 -24.43
N SER A 122 2.06 -18.62 -24.70
CA SER A 122 2.87 -19.15 -25.80
C SER A 122 2.20 -19.03 -27.17
N ASN A 123 0.91 -18.73 -27.23
CA ASN A 123 0.15 -18.59 -28.47
C ASN A 123 0.09 -17.14 -28.91
N ALA A 124 0.40 -16.86 -30.17
CA ALA A 124 0.42 -15.49 -30.72
C ALA A 124 -0.98 -14.85 -30.75
N ASN A 125 -2.03 -15.64 -31.00
CA ASN A 125 -3.43 -15.20 -31.00
C ASN A 125 -3.82 -14.55 -29.66
N PHE A 126 -3.26 -15.00 -28.55
CA PHE A 126 -3.51 -14.41 -27.21
C PHE A 126 -3.29 -12.90 -27.19
N PHE A 127 -2.33 -12.38 -27.92
CA PHE A 127 -2.01 -10.94 -27.95
C PHE A 127 -2.70 -10.19 -29.11
N THR A 128 -3.16 -10.88 -30.13
CA THR A 128 -3.65 -10.27 -31.38
C THR A 128 -5.12 -10.42 -31.60
N GLU A 129 -5.79 -11.32 -30.90
CA GLU A 129 -7.21 -11.59 -31.05
C GLU A 129 -8.02 -11.09 -29.84
N ASP A 130 -9.33 -10.98 -30.03
CA ASP A 130 -10.29 -10.66 -28.98
C ASP A 130 -11.13 -11.89 -28.59
N LEU A 131 -12.04 -11.74 -27.63
CA LEU A 131 -12.96 -12.79 -27.19
C LEU A 131 -14.36 -12.64 -27.77
N SER A 132 -14.56 -11.92 -28.89
CA SER A 132 -15.90 -11.62 -29.42
C SER A 132 -16.67 -12.87 -29.86
N ILE A 133 -15.95 -13.88 -30.31
CA ILE A 133 -16.52 -15.17 -30.82
C ILE A 133 -16.05 -16.38 -30.00
N THR A 134 -15.34 -16.19 -28.90
CA THR A 134 -14.73 -17.28 -28.12
C THR A 134 -15.51 -17.54 -26.85
N GLY A 135 -15.83 -18.80 -26.57
CA GLY A 135 -16.50 -19.25 -25.36
C GLY A 135 -15.53 -19.73 -24.26
N PRO A 136 -16.02 -19.97 -23.03
CA PRO A 136 -15.17 -20.38 -21.89
C PRO A 136 -14.54 -21.77 -22.03
N LEU A 137 -15.03 -22.60 -22.95
CA LEU A 137 -14.56 -23.97 -23.17
C LEU A 137 -13.80 -24.15 -24.49
N ASP A 138 -13.62 -23.09 -25.24
CA ASP A 138 -12.88 -23.14 -26.50
C ASP A 138 -11.39 -23.33 -26.27
N PRO A 139 -10.68 -23.93 -27.22
CA PRO A 139 -9.25 -24.18 -27.10
C PRO A 139 -8.44 -22.87 -27.06
N LEU A 140 -7.23 -22.93 -26.50
CA LEU A 140 -6.37 -21.77 -26.23
C LEU A 140 -5.77 -21.11 -27.50
N ASP A 141 -5.93 -21.72 -28.67
CA ASP A 141 -5.55 -21.20 -29.98
C ASP A 141 -6.60 -20.25 -30.59
N MET A 142 -7.72 -20.06 -29.90
CA MET A 142 -8.81 -19.14 -30.30
C MET A 142 -8.98 -18.02 -29.28
N GLY A 143 -9.07 -16.79 -29.79
CA GLY A 143 -9.28 -15.59 -28.96
C GLY A 143 -8.06 -15.10 -28.18
N GLY A 144 -8.19 -13.96 -27.54
CA GLY A 144 -7.08 -13.31 -26.83
C GLY A 144 -7.50 -12.12 -25.97
N ILE A 145 -6.50 -11.35 -25.51
CA ILE A 145 -6.69 -10.23 -24.56
C ILE A 145 -6.71 -8.84 -25.23
N LEU A 146 -6.65 -8.76 -26.55
CA LEU A 146 -6.52 -7.48 -27.26
C LEU A 146 -7.58 -6.45 -26.84
N HIS A 147 -8.85 -6.86 -26.75
CA HIS A 147 -9.94 -6.01 -26.32
C HIS A 147 -9.76 -5.50 -24.87
N ALA A 148 -9.24 -6.33 -23.97
CA ALA A 148 -9.02 -5.94 -22.59
C ALA A 148 -7.86 -4.95 -22.46
N VAL A 149 -6.77 -5.17 -23.20
CA VAL A 149 -5.62 -4.26 -23.23
C VAL A 149 -6.00 -2.92 -23.84
N THR A 150 -6.62 -2.91 -25.02
CA THR A 150 -7.05 -1.68 -25.71
C THR A 150 -8.09 -0.92 -24.90
N GLY A 151 -9.08 -1.61 -24.34
CA GLY A 151 -10.09 -1.00 -23.47
C GLY A 151 -9.47 -0.34 -22.23
N THR A 152 -8.54 -1.03 -21.55
CA THR A 152 -7.83 -0.49 -20.38
C THR A 152 -7.00 0.74 -20.75
N LEU A 153 -6.26 0.68 -21.87
CA LEU A 153 -5.46 1.82 -22.33
C LEU A 153 -6.33 3.03 -22.68
N ILE A 154 -7.43 2.84 -23.40
CA ILE A 154 -8.36 3.91 -23.75
C ILE A 154 -8.97 4.53 -22.49
N MET A 155 -9.52 3.72 -21.58
CA MET A 155 -10.15 4.20 -20.36
C MET A 155 -9.15 4.95 -19.46
N THR A 156 -7.95 4.42 -19.28
CA THR A 156 -6.91 5.04 -18.47
C THR A 156 -6.42 6.35 -19.10
N SER A 157 -6.14 6.34 -20.41
CA SER A 157 -5.69 7.55 -21.11
C SER A 157 -6.74 8.65 -21.05
N LEU A 158 -8.00 8.32 -21.27
CA LEU A 158 -9.10 9.27 -21.20
C LEU A 158 -9.26 9.84 -19.78
N SER A 159 -9.16 8.99 -18.76
CA SER A 159 -9.16 9.43 -17.37
C SER A 159 -7.99 10.39 -17.07
N LEU A 160 -6.77 10.08 -17.53
CA LEU A 160 -5.59 10.93 -17.35
C LEU A 160 -5.71 12.29 -18.05
N VAL A 161 -6.25 12.31 -19.27
CA VAL A 161 -6.48 13.55 -20.03
C VAL A 161 -7.36 14.53 -19.28
N PHE A 162 -8.33 14.05 -18.51
CA PHE A 162 -9.18 14.90 -17.67
C PHE A 162 -8.54 15.21 -16.31
N THR A 163 -8.01 14.19 -15.64
CA THR A 163 -7.59 14.35 -14.24
C THR A 163 -6.27 15.08 -14.07
N VAL A 164 -5.31 14.91 -15.00
CA VAL A 164 -3.99 15.55 -14.86
C VAL A 164 -4.07 17.07 -14.98
N PRO A 165 -4.67 17.64 -16.05
CA PRO A 165 -4.78 19.11 -16.16
C PRO A 165 -5.62 19.70 -15.03
N LEU A 166 -6.76 19.09 -14.70
CA LEU A 166 -7.64 19.58 -13.64
C LEU A 166 -6.98 19.47 -12.26
N GLY A 167 -6.27 18.37 -12.01
CA GLY A 167 -5.55 18.13 -10.76
C GLY A 167 -4.42 19.12 -10.54
N ILE A 168 -3.60 19.39 -11.58
CA ILE A 168 -2.53 20.37 -11.52
C ILE A 168 -3.11 21.79 -11.32
N ALA A 169 -4.13 22.17 -12.09
CA ALA A 169 -4.77 23.48 -11.93
C ALA A 169 -5.34 23.67 -10.51
N CYS A 170 -5.97 22.64 -9.97
CA CYS A 170 -6.47 22.67 -8.59
C CYS A 170 -5.33 22.75 -7.56
N ALA A 171 -4.22 22.05 -7.75
CA ALA A 171 -3.07 22.11 -6.86
C ALA A 171 -2.42 23.50 -6.87
N VAL A 172 -2.23 24.10 -8.05
CA VAL A 172 -1.74 25.48 -8.18
C VAL A 172 -2.69 26.45 -7.46
N TYR A 173 -3.99 26.32 -7.68
CA TYR A 173 -4.96 27.15 -6.95
C TYR A 173 -4.85 27.02 -5.43
N LEU A 174 -4.64 25.81 -4.92
CA LEU A 174 -4.51 25.55 -3.48
C LEU A 174 -3.19 26.06 -2.89
N THR A 175 -2.11 26.13 -3.69
CA THR A 175 -0.81 26.66 -3.24
C THR A 175 -0.77 28.19 -3.30
N GLU A 176 -1.33 28.80 -4.35
CA GLU A 176 -1.28 30.26 -4.56
C GLU A 176 -2.36 31.01 -3.77
N THR A 177 -3.49 30.37 -3.46
CA THR A 177 -4.64 31.04 -2.87
C THR A 177 -4.82 30.68 -1.40
N GLY A 178 -4.54 31.61 -0.47
CA GLY A 178 -4.78 31.48 0.97
C GLY A 178 -6.22 31.80 1.42
N SER A 179 -7.22 31.74 0.52
CA SER A 179 -8.59 32.15 0.77
C SER A 179 -9.47 31.10 1.47
N LYS A 180 -10.64 31.53 1.98
CA LYS A 180 -11.63 30.61 2.56
C LYS A 180 -12.12 29.56 1.54
N SER A 181 -12.18 29.92 0.26
CA SER A 181 -12.56 29.01 -0.84
C SER A 181 -11.50 27.92 -1.07
N ALA A 182 -10.21 28.23 -0.95
CA ALA A 182 -9.17 27.22 -1.02
C ALA A 182 -9.28 26.18 0.11
N ASN A 183 -9.65 26.63 1.31
CA ASN A 183 -9.90 25.70 2.43
C ASN A 183 -11.10 24.79 2.18
N LEU A 184 -12.17 25.28 1.56
CA LEU A 184 -13.30 24.46 1.16
C LEU A 184 -12.88 23.40 0.13
N VAL A 185 -12.16 23.80 -0.92
CA VAL A 185 -11.64 22.88 -1.94
C VAL A 185 -10.74 21.82 -1.31
N ARG A 186 -9.85 22.19 -0.39
CA ARG A 186 -8.99 21.25 0.34
C ARG A 186 -9.79 20.26 1.16
N THR A 187 -10.88 20.69 1.81
CA THR A 187 -11.77 19.83 2.55
C THR A 187 -12.47 18.84 1.63
N VAL A 188 -12.96 19.28 0.48
CA VAL A 188 -13.61 18.43 -0.52
C VAL A 188 -12.62 17.39 -1.07
N VAL A 189 -11.42 17.82 -1.47
CA VAL A 189 -10.36 16.90 -1.95
C VAL A 189 -10.01 15.86 -0.88
N THR A 190 -9.93 16.27 0.39
CA THR A 190 -9.68 15.35 1.50
C THR A 190 -10.84 14.37 1.70
N ALA A 191 -12.06 14.83 1.61
CA ALA A 191 -13.24 13.97 1.69
C ALA A 191 -13.29 12.94 0.53
N MET A 192 -12.94 13.37 -0.68
CA MET A 192 -12.87 12.47 -1.85
C MET A 192 -11.87 11.31 -1.64
N THR A 193 -10.75 11.54 -0.94
CA THR A 193 -9.79 10.45 -0.66
C THR A 193 -10.32 9.41 0.33
N ALA A 194 -11.34 9.72 1.11
CA ALA A 194 -11.97 8.80 2.03
C ALA A 194 -13.06 7.93 1.36
N LEU A 195 -13.43 8.24 0.12
CA LEU A 195 -14.44 7.47 -0.61
C LEU A 195 -13.88 6.10 -1.02
N PRO A 196 -14.55 4.99 -0.65
CA PRO A 196 -14.23 3.66 -1.19
C PRO A 196 -14.39 3.64 -2.72
N SER A 197 -13.48 3.00 -3.42
CA SER A 197 -13.46 2.91 -4.88
C SER A 197 -14.77 2.37 -5.48
N ILE A 198 -15.39 1.42 -4.78
CA ILE A 198 -16.66 0.84 -5.17
C ILE A 198 -17.77 1.90 -5.25
N LEU A 199 -17.78 2.88 -4.31
CA LEU A 199 -18.80 3.93 -4.30
C LEU A 199 -18.66 4.87 -5.50
N ALA A 200 -17.45 5.19 -5.95
CA ALA A 200 -17.25 6.00 -7.15
C ALA A 200 -17.82 5.30 -8.40
N GLY A 201 -17.53 4.01 -8.56
CA GLY A 201 -18.11 3.20 -9.64
C GLY A 201 -19.65 3.11 -9.56
N LEU A 202 -20.19 2.88 -8.37
CA LEU A 202 -21.62 2.76 -8.14
C LEU A 202 -22.35 4.11 -8.36
N PHE A 203 -21.72 5.21 -7.99
CA PHE A 203 -22.24 6.56 -8.25
C PHE A 203 -22.38 6.83 -9.76
N ILE A 204 -21.35 6.52 -10.54
CA ILE A 204 -21.43 6.67 -12.00
C ILE A 204 -22.41 5.68 -12.61
N PHE A 205 -22.47 4.45 -12.12
CA PHE A 205 -23.48 3.49 -12.58
C PHE A 205 -24.90 4.03 -12.34
N ALA A 206 -25.17 4.53 -11.14
CA ALA A 206 -26.47 5.05 -10.77
C ALA A 206 -26.83 6.31 -11.59
N THR A 207 -25.92 7.27 -11.68
CA THR A 207 -26.20 8.55 -12.36
C THR A 207 -26.19 8.43 -13.86
N TRP A 208 -25.12 7.85 -14.44
CA TRP A 208 -24.90 7.79 -15.89
C TRP A 208 -25.83 6.79 -16.58
N ILE A 209 -25.97 5.59 -15.98
CA ILE A 209 -26.71 4.50 -16.62
C ILE A 209 -28.18 4.50 -16.20
N LEU A 210 -28.48 4.55 -14.87
CA LEU A 210 -29.85 4.41 -14.39
C LEU A 210 -30.66 5.70 -14.50
N VAL A 211 -30.08 6.88 -14.16
CA VAL A 211 -30.82 8.15 -14.15
C VAL A 211 -30.80 8.80 -15.54
N LEU A 212 -29.62 8.89 -16.18
CA LEU A 212 -29.49 9.54 -17.48
C LEU A 212 -29.82 8.61 -18.68
N GLY A 213 -29.93 7.30 -18.45
CA GLY A 213 -30.30 6.32 -19.46
C GLY A 213 -29.23 6.04 -20.52
N TYR A 214 -27.97 6.43 -20.28
CA TYR A 214 -26.89 6.12 -21.21
C TYR A 214 -26.43 4.67 -21.11
N GLU A 215 -25.86 4.17 -22.19
CA GLU A 215 -25.30 2.82 -22.23
C GLU A 215 -24.01 2.68 -21.41
N ARG A 216 -23.71 1.45 -21.02
CA ARG A 216 -22.42 1.09 -20.41
C ARG A 216 -21.31 1.33 -21.43
N SER A 217 -20.36 2.18 -21.08
CA SER A 217 -19.30 2.59 -22.00
C SER A 217 -17.97 2.78 -21.28
N GLY A 218 -16.87 2.74 -22.06
CA GLY A 218 -15.54 3.08 -21.55
C GLY A 218 -15.45 4.52 -21.03
N LEU A 219 -16.29 5.42 -21.58
CA LEU A 219 -16.39 6.80 -21.08
C LEU A 219 -16.93 6.85 -19.64
N ALA A 220 -18.01 6.13 -19.34
CA ALA A 220 -18.56 6.03 -18.00
C ALA A 220 -17.51 5.48 -17.00
N ALA A 221 -16.78 4.44 -17.41
CA ALA A 221 -15.69 3.88 -16.62
C ALA A 221 -14.56 4.89 -16.42
N SER A 222 -14.17 5.65 -17.45
CA SER A 222 -13.15 6.69 -17.36
C SER A 222 -13.53 7.81 -16.39
N ILE A 223 -14.80 8.22 -16.37
CA ILE A 223 -15.31 9.22 -15.42
C ILE A 223 -15.24 8.68 -13.98
N ALA A 224 -15.63 7.42 -13.77
CA ALA A 224 -15.53 6.78 -12.46
C ALA A 224 -14.08 6.71 -11.96
N MET A 225 -13.14 6.34 -12.84
CA MET A 225 -11.70 6.36 -12.54
C MET A 225 -11.20 7.77 -12.25
N SER A 226 -11.69 8.79 -12.98
CA SER A 226 -11.29 10.18 -12.79
C SER A 226 -11.66 10.70 -11.40
N ILE A 227 -12.82 10.34 -10.86
CA ILE A 227 -13.24 10.72 -9.49
C ILE A 227 -12.24 10.21 -8.46
N MET A 228 -11.68 9.03 -8.66
CA MET A 228 -10.71 8.44 -7.73
C MET A 228 -9.30 8.99 -7.92
N MET A 229 -8.89 9.22 -9.18
CA MET A 229 -7.54 9.68 -9.51
C MET A 229 -7.33 11.15 -9.18
N LEU A 230 -8.36 11.98 -9.29
CA LEU A 230 -8.28 13.43 -9.11
C LEU A 230 -7.68 13.83 -7.74
N PRO A 231 -8.15 13.36 -6.59
CA PRO A 231 -7.57 13.73 -5.30
C PRO A 231 -6.13 13.27 -5.12
N ILE A 232 -5.74 12.15 -5.74
CA ILE A 232 -4.36 11.63 -5.69
C ILE A 232 -3.44 12.58 -6.46
N ILE A 233 -3.84 12.99 -7.66
CA ILE A 233 -3.06 13.90 -8.50
C ILE A 233 -2.95 15.28 -7.84
N ILE A 234 -4.03 15.82 -7.29
CA ILE A 234 -4.02 17.10 -6.56
C ILE A 234 -3.02 17.06 -5.42
N ARG A 235 -3.04 16.01 -4.59
CA ARG A 235 -2.11 15.88 -3.46
C ARG A 235 -0.67 15.72 -3.90
N SER A 236 -0.41 14.91 -4.91
CA SER A 236 0.94 14.72 -5.44
C SER A 236 1.50 16.02 -6.02
N ALA A 237 0.69 16.75 -6.78
CA ALA A 237 1.07 18.05 -7.34
C ALA A 237 1.26 19.12 -6.23
N ASP A 238 0.39 19.20 -5.21
CA ASP A 238 0.53 20.14 -4.08
C ASP A 238 1.86 19.89 -3.33
N VAL A 239 2.26 18.65 -3.11
CA VAL A 239 3.54 18.32 -2.47
C VAL A 239 4.71 18.77 -3.33
N VAL A 240 4.70 18.50 -4.63
CA VAL A 240 5.78 18.92 -5.54
C VAL A 240 5.87 20.43 -5.64
N LEU A 241 4.75 21.13 -5.78
CA LEU A 241 4.73 22.60 -5.87
C LEU A 241 5.28 23.27 -4.61
N ARG A 242 5.06 22.70 -3.43
CA ARG A 242 5.62 23.22 -2.17
C ARG A 242 7.13 23.02 -2.03
N LEU A 243 7.75 22.13 -2.80
CA LEU A 243 9.20 21.94 -2.82
C LEU A 243 9.92 22.97 -3.69
N VAL A 244 9.20 23.67 -4.56
CA VAL A 244 9.77 24.74 -5.40
C VAL A 244 10.01 25.98 -4.52
N PRO A 245 11.25 26.50 -4.45
CA PRO A 245 11.55 27.72 -3.68
C PRO A 245 10.75 28.92 -4.23
N GLY A 246 10.10 29.68 -3.33
CA GLY A 246 9.23 30.81 -3.70
C GLY A 246 9.96 32.04 -4.28
N ASN A 247 11.25 31.92 -4.56
CA ASN A 247 12.09 32.97 -5.13
C ASN A 247 12.48 32.70 -6.60
N LEU A 248 11.84 31.73 -7.26
CA LEU A 248 11.92 31.52 -8.70
C LEU A 248 10.75 32.18 -9.41
#